data_b88b9fd503777ef0d0ad3924925f2750
#
_entry.id   b88b9fd503777ef0d0ad3924925f2750
#
_cell.length_a   1.000
_cell.length_b   1.000
_cell.length_c   1.000
_cell.angle_alpha   90.00
_cell.angle_beta   90.00
_cell.angle_gamma   90.00
#
_symmetry.space_group_name_H-M   'P 1'
#
loop_
_entity.id
_entity.type
_entity.pdbx_description
1 polymer ?
#
loop_
_entity_poly.entity_id
_entity_poly.type
_entity_poly.pdbx_seq_one_letter_code
_entity_poly.pdbx_strand_id
1 'polypeptide(L)'
;MSLSNFERMIQLAEEVFVSKSDPDQLEVNEEVLNHLCKIHPASVQEFDDGNGPVVWVLLFPTTNELMEDFLINKISEKQLFELTALNIQYDAIYLCSAMVLEEYRRKGIAQKLTKDAIEEIRKSHPITSLFVWPFTKEGSSLAEKISASVGLQLKIK
;
A
#
# COMPACT_ATOMS: atom_id res chain seq x y z
N MET A 1 -30.25 -3.32 11.53
CA MET A 1 -29.62 -3.90 10.34
C MET A 1 -28.12 -3.80 10.42
N SER A 2 -27.43 -4.88 10.11
CA SER A 2 -25.96 -4.85 10.07
C SER A 2 -25.49 -4.21 8.75
N LEU A 3 -24.37 -3.51 8.82
CA LEU A 3 -23.74 -2.94 7.62
C LEU A 3 -23.15 -4.06 6.75
N SER A 4 -23.15 -3.83 5.43
CA SER A 4 -22.44 -4.73 4.51
C SER A 4 -20.93 -4.64 4.72
N ASN A 5 -20.19 -5.63 4.26
CA ASN A 5 -18.73 -5.58 4.32
C ASN A 5 -18.20 -4.35 3.61
N PHE A 6 -18.74 -4.01 2.44
CA PHE A 6 -18.32 -2.84 1.69
C PHE A 6 -18.51 -1.55 2.51
N GLU A 7 -19.67 -1.38 3.14
CA GLU A 7 -19.94 -0.21 3.98
C GLU A 7 -18.98 -0.15 5.17
N ARG A 8 -18.69 -1.30 5.79
CA ARG A 8 -17.74 -1.39 6.89
C ARG A 8 -16.32 -1.01 6.46
N MET A 9 -15.91 -1.44 5.26
CA MET A 9 -14.60 -1.07 4.71
C MET A 9 -14.50 0.43 4.41
N ILE A 10 -15.58 1.02 3.91
CA ILE A 10 -15.65 2.47 3.68
C ILE A 10 -15.51 3.23 5.00
N GLN A 11 -16.21 2.81 6.05
CA GLN A 11 -16.09 3.42 7.38
C GLN A 11 -14.67 3.29 7.92
N LEU A 12 -14.05 2.13 7.78
CA LEU A 12 -12.67 1.90 8.22
C LEU A 12 -11.71 2.82 7.47
N ALA A 13 -11.88 2.96 6.16
CA ALA A 13 -11.05 3.86 5.35
C ALA A 13 -11.17 5.31 5.82
N GLU A 14 -12.39 5.76 6.09
CA GLU A 14 -12.63 7.12 6.62
C GLU A 14 -11.94 7.34 7.95
N GLU A 15 -12.06 6.38 8.89
CA GLU A 15 -11.40 6.46 10.19
C GLU A 15 -9.87 6.53 10.05
N VAL A 16 -9.30 5.70 9.20
CA VAL A 16 -7.85 5.67 8.97
C VAL A 16 -7.36 6.99 8.37
N PHE A 17 -8.07 7.54 7.39
CA PHE A 17 -7.65 8.77 6.73
C PHE A 17 -7.89 10.02 7.58
N VAL A 18 -8.94 10.05 8.38
CA VAL A 18 -9.17 11.14 9.34
C VAL A 18 -8.07 11.18 10.41
N SER A 19 -7.65 10.01 10.92
CA SER A 19 -6.59 9.95 11.93
C SER A 19 -5.22 10.34 11.39
N LYS A 20 -5.04 10.33 10.08
CA LYS A 20 -3.80 10.69 9.38
C LYS A 20 -3.82 12.11 8.80
N SER A 21 -4.52 13.04 9.37
CA SER A 21 -4.82 14.37 8.81
C SER A 21 -3.61 15.27 8.48
N ASP A 22 -2.58 14.72 7.86
CA ASP A 22 -1.39 15.43 7.41
C ASP A 22 -1.64 15.94 5.98
N PRO A 23 -1.46 17.26 5.69
CA PRO A 23 -1.66 17.79 4.33
C PRO A 23 -0.71 17.20 3.30
N ASP A 24 0.41 16.61 3.73
CA ASP A 24 1.37 15.96 2.83
C ASP A 24 1.00 14.52 2.49
N GLN A 25 -0.08 14.02 3.08
CA GLN A 25 -0.56 12.66 2.89
C GLN A 25 -1.34 12.53 1.58
N LEU A 26 -1.19 11.37 0.94
CA LEU A 26 -1.99 11.02 -0.24
C LEU A 26 -3.44 10.80 0.18
N GLU A 27 -4.36 11.52 -0.42
CA GLU A 27 -5.79 11.30 -0.24
C GLU A 27 -6.27 10.27 -1.26
N VAL A 28 -6.77 9.12 -0.75
CA VAL A 28 -7.20 8.03 -1.63
C VAL A 28 -8.66 8.25 -2.05
N ASN A 29 -8.88 8.34 -3.35
CA ASN A 29 -10.19 8.46 -3.98
C ASN A 29 -10.19 7.63 -5.27
N GLU A 30 -11.31 7.65 -6.00
CA GLU A 30 -11.46 6.87 -7.23
C GLU A 30 -10.38 7.22 -8.27
N GLU A 31 -10.08 8.49 -8.42
CA GLU A 31 -9.06 8.97 -9.36
C GLU A 31 -7.67 8.41 -9.00
N VAL A 32 -7.32 8.44 -7.72
CA VAL A 32 -6.05 7.88 -7.23
C VAL A 32 -6.00 6.37 -7.45
N LEU A 33 -7.08 5.65 -7.14
CA LEU A 33 -7.14 4.20 -7.37
C LEU A 33 -6.96 3.86 -8.85
N ASN A 34 -7.60 4.61 -9.75
CA ASN A 34 -7.44 4.42 -11.19
C ASN A 34 -6.00 4.67 -11.63
N HIS A 35 -5.37 5.71 -11.11
CA HIS A 35 -3.98 6.02 -11.44
C HIS A 35 -3.01 4.96 -10.89
N LEU A 36 -3.26 4.45 -9.70
CA LEU A 36 -2.46 3.34 -9.14
C LEU A 36 -2.48 2.13 -10.07
N CYS A 37 -3.66 1.79 -10.60
CA CYS A 37 -3.78 0.68 -11.55
C CYS A 37 -3.06 0.96 -12.88
N LYS A 38 -2.90 2.23 -13.26
CA LYS A 38 -2.09 2.61 -14.43
C LYS A 38 -0.60 2.48 -14.15
N ILE A 39 -0.16 2.74 -12.93
CA ILE A 39 1.24 2.50 -12.54
C ILE A 39 1.53 1.01 -12.63
N HIS A 40 0.70 0.18 -12.00
CA HIS A 40 0.80 -1.27 -12.11
C HIS A 40 -0.55 -1.91 -11.71
N PRO A 41 -1.02 -2.93 -12.45
CA PRO A 41 -2.30 -3.59 -12.11
C PRO A 41 -2.32 -4.25 -10.74
N ALA A 42 -1.18 -4.64 -10.19
CA ALA A 42 -1.09 -5.24 -8.86
C ALA A 42 -1.15 -4.21 -7.72
N SER A 43 -1.18 -2.90 -8.01
CA SER A 43 -1.14 -1.84 -6.99
C SER A 43 -2.35 -1.80 -6.08
N VAL A 44 -3.49 -2.29 -6.52
CA VAL A 44 -4.72 -2.35 -5.71
C VAL A 44 -5.10 -3.82 -5.55
N GLN A 45 -5.11 -4.30 -4.32
CA GLN A 45 -5.47 -5.69 -3.98
C GLN A 45 -6.67 -5.71 -3.06
N GLU A 46 -7.54 -6.69 -3.25
CA GLU A 46 -8.75 -6.86 -2.46
C GLU A 46 -8.96 -8.34 -2.13
N PHE A 47 -9.42 -8.60 -0.93
CA PHE A 47 -9.93 -9.93 -0.56
C PHE A 47 -11.39 -9.81 -0.20
N ASP A 48 -12.22 -10.66 -0.81
CA ASP A 48 -13.68 -10.72 -0.62
C ASP A 48 -14.01 -12.11 -0.07
N ASP A 49 -14.80 -12.16 1.00
CA ASP A 49 -15.16 -13.44 1.67
C ASP A 49 -16.41 -14.09 1.08
N GLY A 50 -16.94 -13.54 -0.03
CA GLY A 50 -18.21 -13.97 -0.63
C GLY A 50 -19.37 -13.03 -0.29
N ASN A 51 -19.18 -12.11 0.66
CA ASN A 51 -20.19 -11.16 1.12
C ASN A 51 -19.68 -9.70 1.00
N GLY A 52 -18.67 -9.47 0.19
CA GLY A 52 -18.05 -8.17 -0.03
C GLY A 52 -16.61 -8.11 0.47
N PRO A 53 -15.92 -7.00 0.22
CA PRO A 53 -14.51 -6.86 0.57
C PRO A 53 -14.30 -6.83 2.08
N VAL A 54 -13.25 -7.50 2.53
CA VAL A 54 -12.84 -7.50 3.94
C VAL A 54 -11.39 -7.05 4.14
N VAL A 55 -10.62 -6.96 3.05
CA VAL A 55 -9.23 -6.48 3.06
C VAL A 55 -8.98 -5.65 1.81
N TRP A 56 -8.38 -4.48 1.98
CA TRP A 56 -7.84 -3.66 0.89
C TRP A 56 -6.36 -3.39 1.14
N VAL A 57 -5.53 -3.62 0.12
CA VAL A 57 -4.09 -3.32 0.17
C VAL A 57 -3.74 -2.40 -1.00
N LEU A 58 -3.06 -1.32 -0.69
CA LEU A 58 -2.56 -0.37 -1.69
C LEU A 58 -1.03 -0.32 -1.60
N LEU A 59 -0.38 -0.49 -2.73
CA LEU A 59 1.07 -0.33 -2.86
C LEU A 59 1.36 0.09 -4.29
N PHE A 60 2.53 0.70 -4.54
CA PHE A 60 2.89 1.00 -5.92
C PHE A 60 4.41 0.97 -6.10
N PRO A 61 4.86 0.53 -7.29
CA PRO A 61 6.28 0.58 -7.62
C PRO A 61 6.68 2.01 -7.99
N THR A 62 7.92 2.34 -7.71
CA THR A 62 8.51 3.64 -8.03
C THR A 62 10.01 3.47 -8.19
N THR A 63 10.76 4.56 -8.19
CA THR A 63 12.22 4.52 -8.33
C THR A 63 12.91 4.69 -6.98
N ASN A 64 14.13 4.16 -6.87
CA ASN A 64 14.95 4.36 -5.67
C ASN A 64 15.25 5.84 -5.44
N GLU A 65 15.38 6.63 -6.50
CA GLU A 65 15.60 8.08 -6.39
C GLU A 65 14.45 8.78 -5.68
N LEU A 66 13.20 8.50 -6.10
CA LEU A 66 12.02 9.06 -5.45
C LEU A 66 11.86 8.53 -4.02
N MET A 67 12.16 7.24 -3.79
CA MET A 67 12.15 6.68 -2.45
C MET A 67 13.10 7.44 -1.53
N GLU A 68 14.34 7.68 -1.95
CA GLU A 68 15.32 8.41 -1.12
C GLU A 68 14.84 9.82 -0.81
N ASP A 69 14.30 10.53 -1.80
CA ASP A 69 13.75 11.88 -1.61
C ASP A 69 12.60 11.89 -0.61
N PHE A 70 11.75 10.88 -0.66
CA PHE A 70 10.64 10.72 0.28
C PHE A 70 11.15 10.44 1.71
N LEU A 71 12.12 9.55 1.85
CA LEU A 71 12.66 9.16 3.16
C LEU A 71 13.32 10.33 3.89
N ILE A 72 13.93 11.26 3.17
CA ILE A 72 14.58 12.44 3.76
C ILE A 72 13.67 13.68 3.82
N ASN A 73 12.37 13.49 3.59
CA ASN A 73 11.37 14.56 3.61
C ASN A 73 11.56 15.65 2.54
N LYS A 74 12.23 15.33 1.45
CA LYS A 74 12.39 16.25 0.33
C LYS A 74 11.09 16.34 -0.49
N ILE A 75 10.34 15.25 -0.55
CA ILE A 75 9.01 15.20 -1.18
C ILE A 75 8.01 14.60 -0.21
N SER A 76 6.73 14.95 -0.37
CA SER A 76 5.61 14.39 0.40
C SER A 76 5.15 13.06 -0.20
N GLU A 77 4.27 12.36 0.52
CA GLU A 77 3.61 11.15 -0.02
C GLU A 77 2.83 11.46 -1.29
N LYS A 78 2.12 12.58 -1.28
CA LYS A 78 1.37 13.03 -2.46
C LYS A 78 2.30 13.29 -3.64
N GLN A 79 3.43 13.95 -3.41
CA GLN A 79 4.42 14.19 -4.46
C GLN A 79 5.08 12.91 -4.95
N LEU A 80 5.37 11.98 -4.04
CA LEU A 80 5.91 10.67 -4.41
C LEU A 80 4.99 9.97 -5.43
N PHE A 81 3.69 9.96 -5.15
CA PHE A 81 2.69 9.39 -6.04
C PHE A 81 2.62 10.14 -7.38
N GLU A 82 2.55 11.46 -7.33
CA GLU A 82 2.44 12.30 -8.54
C GLU A 82 3.68 12.23 -9.44
N LEU A 83 4.86 12.11 -8.85
CA LEU A 83 6.13 12.09 -9.58
C LEU A 83 6.49 10.71 -10.13
N THR A 84 5.82 9.65 -9.68
CA THR A 84 6.08 8.30 -10.20
C THR A 84 5.59 8.22 -11.66
N ALA A 85 6.54 8.10 -12.58
CA ALA A 85 6.23 8.06 -14.01
C ALA A 85 5.60 6.74 -14.42
N LEU A 86 4.79 6.77 -15.48
CA LEU A 86 4.21 5.57 -16.07
C LEU A 86 5.15 5.01 -17.14
N ASN A 87 5.05 3.70 -17.39
CA ASN A 87 5.77 3.03 -18.48
C ASN A 87 7.28 3.15 -18.40
N ILE A 88 7.81 3.12 -17.18
CA ILE A 88 9.25 3.06 -16.92
C ILE A 88 9.56 1.78 -16.15
N GLN A 89 10.84 1.48 -15.98
CA GLN A 89 11.28 0.39 -15.13
C GLN A 89 11.38 0.90 -13.69
N TYR A 90 10.79 0.16 -12.74
CA TYR A 90 10.78 0.51 -11.33
C TYR A 90 11.76 -0.36 -10.55
N ASP A 91 12.31 0.16 -9.46
CA ASP A 91 13.26 -0.57 -8.62
C ASP A 91 12.97 -0.49 -7.11
N ALA A 92 11.89 0.18 -6.73
CA ALA A 92 11.41 0.24 -5.33
C ALA A 92 9.90 0.08 -5.29
N ILE A 93 9.38 -0.38 -4.15
CA ILE A 93 7.93 -0.46 -3.92
C ILE A 93 7.58 0.25 -2.63
N TYR A 94 6.60 1.16 -2.71
CA TYR A 94 6.03 1.83 -1.56
C TYR A 94 4.82 1.05 -1.03
N LEU A 95 4.89 0.65 0.24
CA LEU A 95 3.79 0.00 0.93
C LEU A 95 2.88 1.11 1.49
N CYS A 96 1.82 1.46 0.75
CA CYS A 96 1.02 2.66 1.00
C CYS A 96 0.01 2.45 2.13
N SER A 97 -0.84 1.43 2.04
CA SER A 97 -1.92 1.22 3.00
C SER A 97 -2.40 -0.22 3.00
N ALA A 98 -2.83 -0.69 4.18
CA ALA A 98 -3.53 -1.96 4.32
C ALA A 98 -4.69 -1.76 5.30
N MET A 99 -5.89 -2.12 4.89
CA MET A 99 -7.10 -2.01 5.69
C MET A 99 -7.76 -3.37 5.79
N VAL A 100 -8.00 -3.84 7.01
CA VAL A 100 -8.52 -5.17 7.29
C VAL A 100 -9.65 -5.06 8.31
N LEU A 101 -10.81 -5.63 8.01
CA LEU A 101 -11.89 -5.70 9.00
C LEU A 101 -11.43 -6.49 10.22
N GLU A 102 -11.86 -6.08 11.41
CA GLU A 102 -11.35 -6.57 12.67
C GLU A 102 -11.34 -8.11 12.78
N GLU A 103 -12.44 -8.76 12.40
CA GLU A 103 -12.56 -10.22 12.47
C GLU A 103 -11.65 -10.98 11.48
N TYR A 104 -11.05 -10.26 10.52
CA TYR A 104 -10.14 -10.84 9.55
C TYR A 104 -8.67 -10.51 9.83
N ARG A 105 -8.40 -9.74 10.89
CA ARG A 105 -7.03 -9.40 11.29
C ARG A 105 -6.31 -10.62 11.84
N ARG A 106 -4.98 -10.61 11.72
CA ARG A 106 -4.09 -11.65 12.24
C ARG A 106 -4.28 -13.02 11.57
N LYS A 107 -4.88 -13.04 10.38
CA LYS A 107 -5.06 -14.26 9.59
C LYS A 107 -4.06 -14.36 8.42
N GLY A 108 -3.18 -13.37 8.28
CA GLY A 108 -2.19 -13.34 7.23
C GLY A 108 -2.72 -12.95 5.85
N ILE A 109 -3.96 -12.47 5.76
CA ILE A 109 -4.58 -12.15 4.45
C ILE A 109 -3.88 -10.94 3.82
N ALA A 110 -3.71 -9.83 4.57
CA ALA A 110 -3.05 -8.65 4.04
C ALA A 110 -1.59 -8.95 3.68
N GLN A 111 -0.90 -9.75 4.48
CA GLN A 111 0.47 -10.17 4.21
C GLN A 111 0.55 -10.95 2.90
N LYS A 112 -0.36 -11.90 2.69
CA LYS A 112 -0.40 -12.70 1.47
C LYS A 112 -0.70 -11.85 0.24
N LEU A 113 -1.70 -10.97 0.32
CA LEU A 113 -2.05 -10.09 -0.79
C LEU A 113 -0.89 -9.18 -1.17
N THR A 114 -0.22 -8.62 -0.17
CA THR A 114 0.92 -7.73 -0.40
C THR A 114 2.09 -8.49 -1.01
N LYS A 115 2.40 -9.67 -0.48
CA LYS A 115 3.45 -10.52 -1.01
C LYS A 115 3.17 -10.90 -2.47
N ASP A 116 1.95 -11.33 -2.77
CA ASP A 116 1.56 -11.72 -4.13
C ASP A 116 1.69 -10.53 -5.08
N ALA A 117 1.30 -9.33 -4.65
CA ALA A 117 1.44 -8.11 -5.44
C ALA A 117 2.91 -7.77 -5.72
N ILE A 118 3.77 -7.89 -4.70
CA ILE A 118 5.22 -7.65 -4.86
C ILE A 118 5.82 -8.63 -5.86
N GLU A 119 5.49 -9.91 -5.74
CA GLU A 119 6.00 -10.94 -6.65
C GLU A 119 5.53 -10.69 -8.09
N GLU A 120 4.29 -10.23 -8.27
CA GLU A 120 3.78 -9.90 -9.59
C GLU A 120 4.54 -8.71 -10.19
N ILE A 121 4.81 -7.67 -9.40
CA ILE A 121 5.58 -6.50 -9.85
C ILE A 121 7.01 -6.91 -10.21
N ARG A 122 7.62 -7.80 -9.42
CA ARG A 122 9.00 -8.25 -9.66
C ARG A 122 9.18 -9.05 -10.96
N LYS A 123 8.11 -9.58 -11.51
CA LYS A 123 8.19 -10.30 -12.79
C LYS A 123 8.64 -9.40 -13.93
N SER A 124 8.35 -8.11 -13.86
CA SER A 124 8.64 -7.15 -14.94
C SER A 124 9.57 -6.02 -14.52
N HIS A 125 9.91 -5.90 -13.24
CA HIS A 125 10.69 -4.79 -12.72
C HIS A 125 11.76 -5.28 -11.73
N PRO A 126 13.00 -4.73 -11.79
CA PRO A 126 14.10 -5.17 -10.91
C PRO A 126 14.01 -4.53 -9.51
N ILE A 127 12.98 -4.91 -8.75
CA ILE A 127 12.76 -4.35 -7.43
C ILE A 127 13.88 -4.77 -6.47
N THR A 128 14.47 -3.78 -5.80
CA THR A 128 15.57 -3.99 -4.84
C THR A 128 15.22 -3.58 -3.42
N SER A 129 14.20 -2.74 -3.23
CA SER A 129 13.85 -2.20 -1.91
C SER A 129 12.36 -2.05 -1.75
N LEU A 130 11.92 -2.22 -0.49
CA LEU A 130 10.59 -1.83 -0.05
C LEU A 130 10.74 -0.64 0.90
N PHE A 131 9.74 0.23 0.97
CA PHE A 131 9.74 1.30 1.95
C PHE A 131 8.32 1.59 2.43
N VAL A 132 8.21 2.17 3.63
CA VAL A 132 6.94 2.38 4.30
C VAL A 132 7.00 3.63 5.18
N TRP A 133 5.86 4.28 5.32
CA TRP A 133 5.65 5.34 6.31
C TRP A 133 4.56 4.85 7.27
N PRO A 134 4.95 4.08 8.32
CA PRO A 134 3.96 3.44 9.18
C PRO A 134 3.33 4.45 10.15
N PHE A 135 2.03 4.29 10.37
CA PHE A 135 1.28 5.09 11.33
C PHE A 135 0.91 4.29 12.59
N THR A 136 1.10 2.97 12.56
CA THR A 136 0.79 2.07 13.66
C THR A 136 1.88 1.02 13.83
N LYS A 137 1.94 0.41 15.02
CA LYS A 137 2.85 -0.71 15.27
C LYS A 137 2.49 -1.91 14.41
N GLU A 138 1.19 -2.15 14.19
CA GLU A 138 0.72 -3.23 13.34
C GLU A 138 1.19 -3.06 11.91
N GLY A 139 1.12 -1.84 11.38
CA GLY A 139 1.61 -1.52 10.04
C GLY A 139 3.11 -1.74 9.90
N SER A 140 3.88 -1.31 10.89
CA SER A 140 5.32 -1.52 10.91
C SER A 140 5.67 -3.00 10.99
N SER A 141 5.01 -3.75 11.87
CA SER A 141 5.21 -5.19 12.03
C SER A 141 4.86 -5.95 10.74
N LEU A 142 3.77 -5.59 10.09
CA LEU A 142 3.36 -6.20 8.83
C LEU A 142 4.42 -5.96 7.75
N ALA A 143 4.92 -4.74 7.63
CA ALA A 143 5.94 -4.38 6.66
C ALA A 143 7.23 -5.18 6.88
N GLU A 144 7.65 -5.35 8.13
CA GLU A 144 8.83 -6.16 8.49
C GLU A 144 8.66 -7.63 8.10
N LYS A 145 7.48 -8.20 8.36
CA LYS A 145 7.18 -9.58 7.98
C LYS A 145 7.19 -9.78 6.47
N ILE A 146 6.63 -8.82 5.74
CA ILE A 146 6.61 -8.85 4.28
C ILE A 146 8.05 -8.78 3.73
N SER A 147 8.85 -7.86 4.23
CA SER A 147 10.26 -7.71 3.84
C SER A 147 11.03 -9.01 4.02
N ALA A 148 10.90 -9.64 5.19
CA ALA A 148 11.55 -10.93 5.46
C ALA A 148 11.06 -12.03 4.51
N SER A 149 9.76 -12.05 4.23
CA SER A 149 9.13 -13.06 3.39
C SER A 149 9.57 -12.99 1.92
N VAL A 150 9.78 -11.78 1.38
CA VAL A 150 10.16 -11.59 -0.02
C VAL A 150 11.65 -11.39 -0.21
N GLY A 151 12.43 -11.28 0.87
CA GLY A 151 13.87 -11.13 0.80
C GLY A 151 14.34 -9.79 0.28
N LEU A 152 13.57 -8.72 0.50
CA LEU A 152 13.91 -7.36 0.10
C LEU A 152 14.16 -6.49 1.33
N GLN A 153 15.11 -5.56 1.21
CA GLN A 153 15.40 -4.60 2.26
C GLN A 153 14.21 -3.67 2.50
N LEU A 154 13.85 -3.45 3.76
CA LEU A 154 12.80 -2.50 4.14
C LEU A 154 13.44 -1.22 4.67
N LYS A 155 12.99 -0.08 4.14
CA LYS A 155 13.36 1.24 4.64
C LYS A 155 12.13 1.92 5.23
N ILE A 156 12.28 2.53 6.39
CA ILE A 156 11.19 3.14 7.16
C ILE A 156 11.43 4.65 7.25
N LYS A 157 10.39 5.41 6.93
CA LYS A 157 10.41 6.87 7.04
C LYS A 157 10.25 7.35 8.48
#